data_cd55e066d6ec743c71b1445c90684c17
#
_entry.id   cd55e066d6ec743c71b1445c90684c17
#
_cell.length_a   1.000
_cell.length_b   1.000
_cell.length_c   1.000
_cell.angle_alpha   90.00
_cell.angle_beta   90.00
_cell.angle_gamma   90.00
#
_symmetry.space_group_name_H-M   'P 1'
#
loop_
_entity.id
_entity.type
_entity.pdbx_description
1 polymer ?
#
loop_
_entity_poly.entity_id
_entity_poly.type
_entity_poly.pdbx_seq_one_letter_code
_entity_poly.pdbx_strand_id
1 'polypeptide(L)'
;MPSLSTLLINALTAADRVLIPVQTQKFSLDGLQALNALYEQIRTAINPKLSMLGILPTMVDRTKVSKESLAELNEKYGDMVFETSISKSVEAAKSTVSRIPLCITDNKLGNEYDDLAMEVLSRC
;
A
#
# COMPACT_ATOMS: atom_id res chain seq x y z
N MET A 1 -3.74 8.55 -11.88
CA MET A 1 -3.48 9.39 -10.71
C MET A 1 -2.52 10.49 -11.11
N PRO A 2 -2.87 11.74 -10.87
CA PRO A 2 -1.87 12.78 -11.00
C PRO A 2 -0.83 12.50 -9.93
N SER A 3 0.27 11.99 -10.36
CA SER A 3 1.40 11.75 -9.48
C SER A 3 1.93 13.08 -8.97
N LEU A 4 2.60 13.12 -7.88
CA LEU A 4 3.41 14.22 -7.40
C LEU A 4 2.70 15.59 -7.42
N SER A 5 1.42 15.59 -7.04
CA SER A 5 0.63 16.83 -6.96
C SER A 5 0.98 17.61 -5.68
N THR A 6 0.58 18.89 -5.65
CA THR A 6 0.71 19.72 -4.45
C THR A 6 0.03 19.08 -3.24
N LEU A 7 -1.12 18.43 -3.48
CA LEU A 7 -1.84 17.73 -2.41
C LEU A 7 -1.00 16.60 -1.81
N LEU A 8 -0.31 15.83 -2.65
CA LEU A 8 0.57 14.76 -2.19
C LEU A 8 1.74 15.33 -1.37
N ILE A 9 2.34 16.40 -1.84
CA ILE A 9 3.43 17.06 -1.12
C ILE A 9 2.96 17.54 0.25
N ASN A 10 1.78 18.17 0.31
CA ASN A 10 1.21 18.62 1.58
C ASN A 10 0.92 17.46 2.52
N ALA A 11 0.41 16.35 2.00
CA ALA A 11 0.13 15.16 2.80
C ALA A 11 1.41 14.59 3.42
N LEU A 12 2.48 14.46 2.62
CA LEU A 12 3.76 13.95 3.10
C LEU A 12 4.40 14.91 4.12
N THR A 13 4.23 16.21 3.92
CA THR A 13 4.75 17.21 4.85
C THR A 13 4.10 17.11 6.23
N ALA A 14 2.82 16.78 6.27
CA ALA A 14 2.04 16.68 7.51
C ALA A 14 2.05 15.29 8.15
N ALA A 15 2.42 14.25 7.40
CA ALA A 15 2.34 12.88 7.87
C ALA A 15 3.49 12.51 8.82
N ASP A 16 3.24 11.53 9.67
CA ASP A 16 4.28 10.90 10.49
C ASP A 16 4.84 9.66 9.82
N ARG A 17 3.99 8.89 9.14
CA ARG A 17 4.37 7.65 8.46
C ARG A 17 3.67 7.54 7.13
N VAL A 18 4.30 6.81 6.21
CA VAL A 18 3.78 6.61 4.85
C VAL A 18 3.56 5.13 4.60
N LEU A 19 2.35 4.78 4.19
CA LEU A 19 2.01 3.46 3.69
C LEU A 19 1.64 3.60 2.22
N ILE A 20 2.32 2.85 1.33
CA ILE A 20 2.12 2.96 -0.11
C ILE A 20 1.37 1.73 -0.61
N PRO A 21 0.10 1.85 -0.99
CA PRO A 21 -0.60 0.75 -1.66
C PRO A 21 -0.17 0.65 -3.12
N VAL A 22 0.09 -0.56 -3.59
CA VAL A 22 0.51 -0.84 -4.95
C VAL A 22 -0.41 -1.88 -5.56
N GLN A 23 -1.11 -1.53 -6.64
CA GLN A 23 -1.93 -2.47 -7.38
C GLN A 23 -1.03 -3.32 -8.26
N THR A 24 -1.01 -4.63 -8.03
CA THR A 24 -0.08 -5.54 -8.70
C THR A 24 -0.27 -5.59 -10.21
N GLN A 25 -1.48 -5.40 -10.70
CA GLN A 25 -1.76 -5.40 -12.14
C GLN A 25 -1.38 -4.10 -12.84
N LYS A 26 -1.23 -3.02 -12.10
CA LYS A 26 -0.88 -1.70 -12.61
C LYS A 26 0.47 -1.23 -12.07
N PHE A 27 1.27 -2.15 -11.59
CA PHE A 27 2.54 -1.84 -10.99
C PHE A 27 3.51 -1.24 -12.01
N SER A 28 4.15 -0.15 -11.62
CA SER A 28 5.21 0.49 -12.38
C SER A 28 6.37 0.78 -11.44
N LEU A 29 7.50 0.16 -11.71
CA LEU A 29 8.69 0.37 -10.90
C LEU A 29 9.15 1.83 -10.97
N ASP A 30 9.07 2.45 -12.16
CA ASP A 30 9.45 3.86 -12.34
C ASP A 30 8.56 4.79 -11.50
N GLY A 31 7.24 4.54 -11.49
CA GLY A 31 6.31 5.32 -10.68
C GLY A 31 6.59 5.20 -9.19
N LEU A 32 6.90 4.00 -8.73
CA LEU A 32 7.22 3.76 -7.33
C LEU A 32 8.56 4.41 -6.96
N GLN A 33 9.54 4.35 -7.83
CA GLN A 33 10.83 5.00 -7.62
C GLN A 33 10.67 6.52 -7.55
N ALA A 34 9.83 7.11 -8.41
CA ALA A 34 9.55 8.55 -8.38
C ALA A 34 8.90 8.96 -7.06
N LEU A 35 7.94 8.16 -6.58
CA LEU A 35 7.29 8.43 -5.29
C LEU A 35 8.27 8.31 -4.13
N ASN A 36 9.13 7.31 -4.16
CA ASN A 36 10.15 7.14 -3.13
C ASN A 36 11.15 8.29 -3.12
N ALA A 37 11.53 8.80 -4.30
CA ALA A 37 12.40 9.96 -4.40
C ALA A 37 11.76 11.20 -3.79
N LEU A 38 10.47 11.42 -4.05
CA LEU A 38 9.73 12.52 -3.43
C LEU A 38 9.66 12.36 -1.91
N TYR A 39 9.39 11.16 -1.43
CA TYR A 39 9.39 10.86 0.00
C TYR A 39 10.72 11.24 0.64
N GLU A 40 11.83 10.85 0.02
CA GLU A 40 13.16 11.17 0.55
C GLU A 40 13.44 12.67 0.55
N GLN A 41 13.01 13.39 -0.48
CA GLN A 41 13.16 14.84 -0.53
C GLN A 41 12.38 15.52 0.59
N ILE A 42 11.14 15.12 0.81
CA ILE A 42 10.30 15.71 1.87
C ILE A 42 10.89 15.38 3.24
N ARG A 43 11.31 14.15 3.45
CA ARG A 43 11.91 13.72 4.72
C ARG A 43 13.18 14.50 5.05
N THR A 44 14.01 14.72 4.05
CA THR A 44 15.30 15.37 4.25
C THR A 44 15.15 16.88 4.43
N ALA A 45 14.30 17.53 3.62
CA ALA A 45 14.25 18.98 3.53
C ALA A 45 13.15 19.63 4.38
N ILE A 46 12.04 18.92 4.65
CA ILE A 46 10.85 19.52 5.25
C ILE A 46 10.41 18.81 6.53
N ASN A 47 10.34 17.47 6.49
CA ASN A 47 9.78 16.69 7.59
C ASN A 47 10.71 15.54 8.00
N PRO A 48 11.72 15.83 8.84
CA PRO A 48 12.68 14.81 9.26
C PRO A 48 12.08 13.65 10.06
N LYS A 49 10.88 13.83 10.61
CA LYS A 49 10.19 12.79 11.39
C LYS A 49 9.41 11.82 10.51
N LEU A 50 9.27 12.13 9.23
CA LEU A 50 8.55 11.25 8.31
C LEU A 50 9.30 9.93 8.16
N SER A 51 8.59 8.83 8.30
CA SER A 51 9.16 7.49 8.11
C SER A 51 8.29 6.65 7.20
N MET A 52 8.91 5.66 6.55
CA MET A 52 8.21 4.72 5.69
C MET A 52 7.68 3.55 6.52
N LEU A 53 6.36 3.38 6.56
CA LEU A 53 5.76 2.23 7.21
C LEU A 53 5.92 0.99 6.34
N GLY A 54 5.67 1.12 5.05
CA GLY A 54 5.87 0.01 4.12
C GLY A 54 5.09 0.16 2.83
N ILE A 55 5.18 -0.88 2.02
CA ILE A 55 4.50 -1.01 0.73
C ILE A 55 3.48 -2.13 0.85
N LEU A 56 2.22 -1.86 0.55
CA LEU A 56 1.14 -2.82 0.65
C LEU A 56 0.70 -3.28 -0.74
N PRO A 57 0.95 -4.54 -1.11
CA PRO A 57 0.40 -5.06 -2.36
C PRO A 57 -1.12 -5.17 -2.27
N THR A 58 -1.81 -4.65 -3.27
CA THR A 58 -3.28 -4.70 -3.35
C THR A 58 -3.73 -5.30 -4.68
N MET A 59 -4.99 -5.66 -4.76
CA MET A 59 -5.59 -6.27 -5.95
C MET A 59 -4.81 -7.50 -6.41
N VAL A 60 -4.27 -8.25 -5.46
CA VAL A 60 -3.49 -9.45 -5.73
C VAL A 60 -4.42 -10.57 -6.22
N ASP A 61 -4.04 -11.22 -7.31
CA ASP A 61 -4.76 -12.37 -7.84
C ASP A 61 -3.77 -13.46 -8.30
N ARG A 62 -4.27 -14.47 -8.97
CA ARG A 62 -3.46 -15.62 -9.39
C ARG A 62 -2.84 -15.44 -10.77
N THR A 63 -2.94 -14.26 -11.37
CA THR A 63 -2.39 -14.02 -12.70
C THR A 63 -0.87 -13.99 -12.66
N LYS A 64 -0.26 -14.26 -13.81
CA LYS A 64 1.19 -14.17 -13.97
C LYS A 64 1.69 -12.75 -13.68
N VAL A 65 0.95 -11.73 -14.15
CA VAL A 65 1.30 -10.33 -13.94
C VAL A 65 1.37 -10.01 -12.45
N SER A 66 0.38 -10.46 -11.68
CA SER A 66 0.36 -10.21 -10.23
C SER A 66 1.54 -10.89 -9.53
N LYS A 67 1.85 -12.13 -9.90
CA LYS A 67 2.98 -12.87 -9.32
C LYS A 67 4.31 -12.24 -9.65
N GLU A 68 4.49 -11.79 -10.88
CA GLU A 68 5.72 -11.12 -11.33
C GLU A 68 5.91 -9.79 -10.61
N SER A 69 4.84 -9.02 -10.46
CA SER A 69 4.88 -7.74 -9.74
C SER A 69 5.27 -7.93 -8.28
N LEU A 70 4.70 -8.93 -7.62
CA LEU A 70 5.05 -9.25 -6.23
C LEU A 70 6.51 -9.65 -6.09
N ALA A 71 7.00 -10.49 -7.01
CA ALA A 71 8.40 -10.90 -7.00
C ALA A 71 9.33 -9.71 -7.19
N GLU A 72 9.00 -8.81 -8.11
CA GLU A 72 9.79 -7.60 -8.36
C GLU A 72 9.80 -6.67 -7.15
N LEU A 73 8.64 -6.47 -6.51
CA LEU A 73 8.56 -5.67 -5.30
C LEU A 73 9.43 -6.25 -4.18
N ASN A 74 9.33 -7.55 -3.95
CA ASN A 74 10.11 -8.20 -2.90
C ASN A 74 11.61 -8.15 -3.18
N GLU A 75 12.00 -8.26 -4.45
CA GLU A 75 13.41 -8.18 -4.84
C GLU A 75 13.97 -6.77 -4.61
N LYS A 76 13.21 -5.73 -4.95
CA LYS A 76 13.68 -4.35 -4.88
C LYS A 76 13.53 -3.72 -3.49
N TYR A 77 12.46 -4.04 -2.78
CA TYR A 77 12.12 -3.36 -1.54
C TYR A 77 12.03 -4.29 -0.32
N GLY A 78 12.07 -5.60 -0.53
CA GLY A 78 12.22 -6.60 0.53
C GLY A 78 11.47 -6.30 1.83
N ASP A 79 12.21 -5.86 2.84
CA ASP A 79 11.68 -5.63 4.18
C ASP A 79 10.63 -4.51 4.24
N MET A 80 10.60 -3.62 3.25
CA MET A 80 9.61 -2.55 3.18
C MET A 80 8.25 -3.04 2.69
N VAL A 81 8.21 -4.19 2.02
CA VAL A 81 6.96 -4.77 1.53
C VAL A 81 6.27 -5.48 2.67
N PHE A 82 4.99 -5.19 2.88
CA PHE A 82 4.19 -5.86 3.90
C PHE A 82 4.05 -7.35 3.59
N GLU A 83 4.06 -8.18 4.62
CA GLU A 83 3.76 -9.60 4.48
C GLU A 83 2.28 -9.79 4.14
N THR A 84 1.42 -8.95 4.67
CA THR A 84 0.00 -8.94 4.34
C THR A 84 -0.20 -8.35 2.96
N SER A 85 -1.09 -8.96 2.17
CA SER A 85 -1.51 -8.43 0.88
C SER A 85 -3.03 -8.45 0.78
N ILE A 86 -3.59 -7.56 -0.04
CA ILE A 86 -5.04 -7.48 -0.23
C ILE A 86 -5.39 -8.06 -1.59
N SER A 87 -6.24 -9.06 -1.61
CA SER A 87 -6.64 -9.77 -2.82
C SER A 87 -7.64 -8.97 -3.64
N LYS A 88 -7.61 -9.18 -4.96
CA LYS A 88 -8.66 -8.71 -5.85
C LYS A 88 -9.92 -9.53 -5.57
N SER A 89 -11.03 -8.86 -5.21
CA SER A 89 -12.24 -9.56 -4.82
C SER A 89 -13.48 -8.70 -5.06
N VAL A 90 -14.58 -9.35 -5.43
CA VAL A 90 -15.89 -8.70 -5.54
C VAL A 90 -16.48 -8.37 -4.17
N GLU A 91 -15.95 -8.94 -3.10
CA GLU A 91 -16.44 -8.67 -1.74
C GLU A 91 -16.28 -7.20 -1.34
N ALA A 92 -15.28 -6.52 -1.86
CA ALA A 92 -15.11 -5.10 -1.61
C ALA A 92 -16.30 -4.30 -2.15
N ALA A 93 -16.78 -4.63 -3.35
CA ALA A 93 -17.97 -4.00 -3.93
C ALA A 93 -19.22 -4.32 -3.12
N LYS A 94 -19.37 -5.57 -2.67
CA LYS A 94 -20.48 -5.98 -1.82
C LYS A 94 -20.49 -5.21 -0.51
N SER A 95 -19.34 -5.01 0.09
CA SER A 95 -19.22 -4.23 1.33
C SER A 95 -19.67 -2.77 1.12
N THR A 96 -19.32 -2.18 -0.02
CA THR A 96 -19.76 -0.83 -0.37
C THR A 96 -21.29 -0.75 -0.49
N VAL A 97 -21.92 -1.75 -1.11
CA VAL A 97 -23.36 -1.80 -1.29
C VAL A 97 -24.08 -2.05 0.04
N SER A 98 -23.59 -3.00 0.83
CA SER A 98 -24.22 -3.40 2.10
C SER A 98 -23.91 -2.41 3.23
N ARG A 99 -22.88 -1.58 3.08
CA ARG A 99 -22.39 -0.65 4.12
C ARG A 99 -21.92 -1.36 5.38
N ILE A 100 -21.52 -2.62 5.26
CA ILE A 100 -20.94 -3.40 6.36
C ILE A 100 -19.45 -3.55 6.10
N PRO A 101 -18.57 -3.08 7.03
CA PRO A 101 -17.15 -3.26 6.86
C PRO A 101 -16.75 -4.73 6.69
N LEU A 102 -15.83 -5.01 5.78
CA LEU A 102 -15.41 -6.39 5.50
C LEU A 102 -14.83 -7.09 6.72
N CYS A 103 -14.18 -6.36 7.62
CA CYS A 103 -13.58 -6.95 8.82
C CYS A 103 -14.63 -7.46 9.83
N ILE A 104 -15.88 -7.02 9.70
CA ILE A 104 -16.98 -7.50 10.56
C ILE A 104 -17.55 -8.82 10.04
N THR A 105 -17.47 -9.03 8.72
CA THR A 105 -17.93 -10.27 8.10
C THR A 105 -16.79 -11.29 8.05
N ASP A 106 -17.10 -12.55 8.31
CA ASP A 106 -16.11 -13.62 8.27
C ASP A 106 -15.88 -14.08 6.83
N ASN A 107 -14.94 -13.42 6.13
CA ASN A 107 -14.55 -13.76 4.77
C ASN A 107 -13.06 -13.51 4.56
N LYS A 108 -12.52 -14.03 3.45
CA LYS A 108 -11.08 -13.95 3.17
C LYS A 108 -10.58 -12.51 3.14
N LEU A 109 -11.30 -11.61 2.46
CA LEU A 109 -10.88 -10.23 2.32
C LEU A 109 -10.95 -9.50 3.66
N GLY A 110 -11.98 -9.75 4.45
CA GLY A 110 -12.08 -9.20 5.81
C GLY A 110 -10.94 -9.64 6.68
N ASN A 111 -10.55 -10.92 6.61
CA ASN A 111 -9.41 -11.44 7.35
C ASN A 111 -8.10 -10.80 6.90
N GLU A 112 -7.94 -10.52 5.62
CA GLU A 112 -6.77 -9.83 5.10
C GLU A 112 -6.67 -8.41 5.67
N TYR A 113 -7.78 -7.69 5.80
CA TYR A 113 -7.79 -6.37 6.41
C TYR A 113 -7.49 -6.43 7.91
N ASP A 114 -7.95 -7.46 8.60
CA ASP A 114 -7.59 -7.67 10.01
C ASP A 114 -6.09 -7.90 10.16
N ASP A 115 -5.52 -8.75 9.30
CA ASP A 115 -4.08 -9.01 9.28
C ASP A 115 -3.29 -7.74 8.98
N LEU A 116 -3.79 -6.92 8.06
CA LEU A 116 -3.17 -5.63 7.74
C LEU A 116 -3.14 -4.72 8.96
N ALA A 117 -4.25 -4.62 9.68
CA ALA A 117 -4.32 -3.80 10.88
C ALA A 117 -3.30 -4.25 11.92
N MET A 118 -3.16 -5.56 12.13
CA MET A 118 -2.17 -6.11 13.05
C MET A 118 -0.75 -5.81 12.62
N GLU A 119 -0.47 -5.93 11.32
CA GLU A 119 0.88 -5.65 10.81
C GLU A 119 1.21 -4.16 10.92
N VAL A 120 0.26 -3.26 10.65
CA VAL A 120 0.45 -1.82 10.84
C VAL A 120 0.81 -1.54 12.29
N LEU A 121 0.08 -2.12 13.24
CA LEU A 121 0.36 -1.92 14.66
C LEU A 121 1.75 -2.45 15.04
N SER A 122 2.17 -3.58 14.47
CA SER A 122 3.48 -4.16 14.76
C SER A 122 4.63 -3.32 14.21
N ARG A 123 4.40 -2.57 13.14
CA ARG A 123 5.42 -1.72 12.51
C ARG A 123 5.45 -0.30 13.10
N CYS A 124 4.43 0.05 13.86
CA CYS A 124 4.42 1.30 14.63
C CYS A 124 5.19 1.12 15.95
#